data_4d6ba51101af4c3734851877b513337b
#
_entry.id   4d6ba51101af4c3734851877b513337b
#
_cell.length_a   1.000
_cell.length_b   1.000
_cell.length_c   1.000
_cell.angle_alpha   90.00
_cell.angle_beta   90.00
_cell.angle_gamma   90.00
#
_symmetry.space_group_name_H-M   'P 1'
#
loop_
_entity.id
_entity.type
_entity.pdbx_description
1 polymer ?
#
loop_
_entity_poly.entity_id
_entity_poly.type
_entity_poly.pdbx_seq_one_letter_code
_entity_poly.pdbx_strand_id
1 'polypeptide(L)'
;MFKSIYLALLISFFSIACVAQNKNFSSSDKKTIQLYTDAETFFIRTEYKNAEEMVLKTLKRDPNFVEAISLHGYIKLAQKDYQGAIQKFEESLNINPLFNDILYLDLGTLYFKTGQFEKSIKKLSIYLNEKKPTNAKLKFNAQNLLASAEFAIEAIKKPVPFQLENLGPGVNSELKEYLPVVSTDQNIIVFTRTIPDKMSP
;
A
#
# COMPACT_ATOMS: atom_id res chain seq x y z
N MET A 1 -25.40 39.58 53.26
CA MET A 1 -26.03 40.01 52.00
C MET A 1 -25.18 39.49 50.83
N PHE A 2 -25.34 38.18 50.57
CA PHE A 2 -24.58 37.49 49.48
C PHE A 2 -25.53 37.14 48.35
N LYS A 3 -25.43 37.83 47.25
CA LYS A 3 -26.13 37.50 46.00
C LYS A 3 -25.43 36.33 45.33
N SER A 4 -26.09 35.18 45.38
CA SER A 4 -25.72 34.00 44.63
C SER A 4 -25.84 34.25 43.15
N ILE A 5 -24.68 34.22 42.45
CA ILE A 5 -24.60 34.27 40.99
C ILE A 5 -24.69 32.82 40.54
N TYR A 6 -25.87 32.40 40.07
CA TYR A 6 -26.02 31.16 39.33
C TYR A 6 -25.37 31.31 37.95
N LEU A 7 -24.15 30.83 37.85
CA LEU A 7 -23.51 30.65 36.59
C LEU A 7 -24.20 29.50 35.86
N ALA A 8 -25.14 29.85 34.98
CA ALA A 8 -25.73 28.88 34.05
C ALA A 8 -24.62 28.38 33.11
N LEU A 9 -24.13 27.20 33.39
CA LEU A 9 -23.32 26.40 32.47
C LEU A 9 -24.24 26.03 31.30
N LEU A 10 -24.22 26.87 30.27
CA LEU A 10 -24.63 26.49 28.91
C LEU A 10 -23.67 25.42 28.43
N ILE A 11 -23.99 24.19 28.73
CA ILE A 11 -23.47 23.03 28.03
C ILE A 11 -24.03 23.15 26.61
N SER A 12 -23.29 23.87 25.77
CA SER A 12 -23.46 23.75 24.33
C SER A 12 -23.18 22.29 23.99
N PHE A 13 -24.25 21.50 23.84
CA PHE A 13 -24.22 20.30 23.08
C PHE A 13 -23.72 20.68 21.69
N PHE A 14 -22.42 20.65 21.52
CA PHE A 14 -21.83 20.50 20.22
C PHE A 14 -22.31 19.12 19.73
N SER A 15 -23.50 19.12 19.16
CA SER A 15 -23.91 18.08 18.25
C SER A 15 -22.79 18.03 17.20
N ILE A 16 -21.88 17.09 17.41
CA ILE A 16 -21.10 16.54 16.33
C ILE A 16 -22.15 15.94 15.40
N ALA A 17 -22.75 16.82 14.58
CA ALA A 17 -23.37 16.37 13.36
C ALA A 17 -22.22 15.70 12.64
N CYS A 18 -22.20 14.38 12.72
CA CYS A 18 -21.49 13.54 11.81
C CYS A 18 -22.00 14.03 10.44
N VAL A 19 -21.23 14.92 9.82
CA VAL A 19 -21.44 15.27 8.43
C VAL A 19 -21.18 13.97 7.73
N ALA A 20 -22.24 13.18 7.56
CA ALA A 20 -22.26 12.11 6.59
C ALA A 20 -22.00 12.83 5.26
N GLN A 21 -20.72 12.92 4.89
CA GLN A 21 -20.37 13.23 3.53
C GLN A 21 -21.22 12.29 2.70
N ASN A 22 -22.13 12.84 1.90
CA ASN A 22 -22.87 12.08 0.91
C ASN A 22 -21.82 11.49 -0.04
N LYS A 23 -21.23 10.37 0.36
CA LYS A 23 -20.42 9.54 -0.53
C LYS A 23 -21.41 9.04 -1.58
N ASN A 24 -21.33 9.60 -2.76
CA ASN A 24 -22.07 9.06 -3.91
C ASN A 24 -21.43 7.72 -4.25
N PHE A 25 -22.00 6.64 -3.73
CA PHE A 25 -21.59 5.29 -4.06
C PHE A 25 -22.06 4.91 -5.47
N SER A 26 -21.33 4.02 -6.12
CA SER A 26 -21.72 3.46 -7.42
C SER A 26 -22.97 2.56 -7.32
N SER A 27 -23.28 2.05 -6.13
CA SER A 27 -24.54 1.33 -5.83
C SER A 27 -25.55 2.23 -5.14
N SER A 28 -26.84 2.04 -5.43
CA SER A 28 -27.96 2.70 -4.76
C SER A 28 -28.71 1.81 -3.76
N ASP A 29 -28.39 0.51 -3.69
CA ASP A 29 -29.02 -0.42 -2.77
C ASP A 29 -28.50 -0.21 -1.35
N LYS A 30 -29.36 0.27 -0.46
CA LYS A 30 -29.00 0.59 0.94
C LYS A 30 -28.38 -0.58 1.70
N LYS A 31 -28.84 -1.81 1.45
CA LYS A 31 -28.29 -2.99 2.12
C LYS A 31 -26.89 -3.35 1.59
N THR A 32 -26.66 -3.18 0.31
CA THR A 32 -25.35 -3.34 -0.31
C THR A 32 -24.36 -2.30 0.22
N ILE A 33 -24.79 -1.03 0.32
CA ILE A 33 -23.98 0.05 0.91
C ILE A 33 -23.66 -0.24 2.38
N GLN A 34 -24.62 -0.76 3.16
CA GLN A 34 -24.37 -1.10 4.56
C GLN A 34 -23.33 -2.22 4.69
N LEU A 35 -23.43 -3.29 3.90
CA LEU A 35 -22.44 -4.38 3.89
C LEU A 35 -21.04 -3.87 3.52
N TYR A 36 -20.96 -2.96 2.56
CA TYR A 36 -19.71 -2.31 2.20
C TYR A 36 -19.14 -1.46 3.34
N THR A 37 -19.97 -0.69 4.02
CA THR A 37 -19.55 0.14 5.18
C THR A 37 -19.07 -0.72 6.33
N ASP A 38 -19.72 -1.86 6.57
CA ASP A 38 -19.27 -2.84 7.56
C ASP A 38 -17.90 -3.41 7.17
N ALA A 39 -17.69 -3.70 5.87
CA ALA A 39 -16.40 -4.14 5.34
C ALA A 39 -15.29 -3.09 5.53
N GLU A 40 -15.56 -1.81 5.24
CA GLU A 40 -14.63 -0.70 5.50
C GLU A 40 -14.26 -0.65 7.00
N THR A 41 -15.24 -0.84 7.88
CA THR A 41 -15.03 -0.82 9.33
C THR A 41 -14.10 -1.94 9.78
N PHE A 42 -14.32 -3.16 9.30
CA PHE A 42 -13.44 -4.29 9.59
C PHE A 42 -12.04 -4.09 9.00
N PHE A 43 -11.93 -3.54 7.80
CA PHE A 43 -10.64 -3.25 7.17
C PHE A 43 -9.82 -2.24 7.99
N ILE A 44 -10.43 -1.16 8.46
CA ILE A 44 -9.79 -0.14 9.32
C ILE A 44 -9.30 -0.77 10.63
N ARG A 45 -10.03 -1.75 11.17
CA ARG A 45 -9.63 -2.50 12.37
C ARG A 45 -8.61 -3.60 12.08
N THR A 46 -8.11 -3.71 10.86
CA THR A 46 -7.20 -4.77 10.42
C THR A 46 -7.76 -6.19 10.50
N GLU A 47 -9.07 -6.32 10.63
CA GLU A 47 -9.80 -7.58 10.66
C GLU A 47 -10.07 -8.06 9.21
N TYR A 48 -8.99 -8.32 8.47
CA TYR A 48 -9.06 -8.53 7.01
C TYR A 48 -9.94 -9.71 6.60
N LYS A 49 -10.02 -10.76 7.40
CA LYS A 49 -10.89 -11.90 7.11
C LYS A 49 -12.37 -11.53 7.17
N ASN A 50 -12.77 -10.77 8.20
CA ASN A 50 -14.14 -10.29 8.35
C ASN A 50 -14.49 -9.26 7.26
N ALA A 51 -13.53 -8.36 6.94
CA ALA A 51 -13.67 -7.41 5.84
C ALA A 51 -13.92 -8.11 4.50
N GLU A 52 -13.15 -9.16 4.19
CA GLU A 52 -13.28 -9.93 2.95
C GLU A 52 -14.65 -10.62 2.87
N GLU A 53 -15.12 -11.21 3.96
CA GLU A 53 -16.45 -11.83 4.00
C GLU A 53 -17.57 -10.82 3.68
N MET A 54 -17.49 -9.61 4.25
CA MET A 54 -18.49 -8.56 3.99
C MET A 54 -18.38 -8.03 2.54
N VAL A 55 -17.17 -7.84 2.01
CA VAL A 55 -16.97 -7.48 0.61
C VAL A 55 -17.57 -8.52 -0.33
N LEU A 56 -17.35 -9.80 -0.09
CA LEU A 56 -17.92 -10.87 -0.92
C LEU A 56 -19.45 -10.89 -0.87
N LYS A 57 -20.05 -10.64 0.30
CA LYS A 57 -21.51 -10.48 0.42
C LYS A 57 -22.00 -9.25 -0.34
N THR A 58 -21.24 -8.16 -0.32
CA THR A 58 -21.54 -6.94 -1.08
C THR A 58 -21.53 -7.23 -2.58
N LEU A 59 -20.46 -7.83 -3.09
CA LEU A 59 -20.28 -8.14 -4.51
C LEU A 59 -21.24 -9.22 -5.03
N LYS A 60 -21.72 -10.11 -4.16
CA LYS A 60 -22.80 -11.05 -4.52
C LYS A 60 -24.11 -10.32 -4.81
N ARG A 61 -24.38 -9.19 -4.17
CA ARG A 61 -25.57 -8.37 -4.37
C ARG A 61 -25.42 -7.41 -5.54
N ASP A 62 -24.27 -6.78 -5.64
CA ASP A 62 -23.93 -5.83 -6.70
C ASP A 62 -22.50 -6.12 -7.20
N PRO A 63 -22.36 -6.94 -8.25
CA PRO A 63 -21.05 -7.32 -8.80
C PRO A 63 -20.24 -6.15 -9.37
N ASN A 64 -20.90 -5.04 -9.73
CA ASN A 64 -20.25 -3.87 -10.31
C ASN A 64 -20.02 -2.74 -9.29
N PHE A 65 -20.17 -3.02 -8.00
CA PHE A 65 -19.92 -2.03 -6.96
C PHE A 65 -18.41 -1.73 -6.87
N VAL A 66 -17.98 -0.69 -7.56
CA VAL A 66 -16.56 -0.35 -7.80
C VAL A 66 -15.80 -0.15 -6.49
N GLU A 67 -16.40 0.50 -5.50
CA GLU A 67 -15.81 0.72 -4.18
C GLU A 67 -15.52 -0.60 -3.46
N ALA A 68 -16.44 -1.56 -3.53
CA ALA A 68 -16.25 -2.87 -2.91
C ALA A 68 -15.18 -3.70 -3.63
N ILE A 69 -15.11 -3.63 -4.95
CA ILE A 69 -14.05 -4.28 -5.75
C ILE A 69 -12.70 -3.69 -5.38
N SER A 70 -12.60 -2.36 -5.29
CA SER A 70 -11.37 -1.68 -4.89
C SER A 70 -10.95 -2.05 -3.46
N LEU A 71 -11.89 -2.05 -2.51
CA LEU A 71 -11.63 -2.49 -1.13
C LEU A 71 -11.15 -3.94 -1.08
N HIS A 72 -11.71 -4.83 -1.89
CA HIS A 72 -11.23 -6.21 -2.01
C HIS A 72 -9.77 -6.26 -2.45
N GLY A 73 -9.37 -5.41 -3.40
CA GLY A 73 -7.98 -5.24 -3.80
C GLY A 73 -7.07 -4.83 -2.65
N TYR A 74 -7.48 -3.86 -1.83
CA TYR A 74 -6.71 -3.45 -0.65
C TYR A 74 -6.65 -4.54 0.42
N ILE A 75 -7.70 -5.34 0.61
CA ILE A 75 -7.68 -6.50 1.51
C ILE A 75 -6.64 -7.52 1.02
N LYS A 76 -6.64 -7.85 -0.28
CA LYS A 76 -5.64 -8.75 -0.89
C LYS A 76 -4.23 -8.21 -0.72
N LEU A 77 -4.04 -6.90 -0.90
CA LEU A 77 -2.75 -6.24 -0.69
C LEU A 77 -2.26 -6.37 0.77
N ALA A 78 -3.15 -6.17 1.75
CA ALA A 78 -2.83 -6.33 3.17
C ALA A 78 -2.47 -7.79 3.53
N GLN A 79 -3.07 -8.75 2.85
CA GLN A 79 -2.77 -10.17 2.95
C GLN A 79 -1.49 -10.58 2.17
N LYS A 80 -0.81 -9.62 1.49
CA LYS A 80 0.34 -9.84 0.60
C LYS A 80 0.02 -10.67 -0.66
N ASP A 81 -1.25 -10.85 -0.99
CA ASP A 81 -1.70 -11.42 -2.25
C ASP A 81 -1.65 -10.35 -3.34
N TYR A 82 -0.43 -10.11 -3.87
CA TYR A 82 -0.19 -9.05 -4.85
C TYR A 82 -0.90 -9.30 -6.18
N GLN A 83 -1.03 -10.56 -6.59
CA GLN A 83 -1.73 -10.90 -7.84
C GLN A 83 -3.25 -10.70 -7.70
N GLY A 84 -3.83 -11.11 -6.57
CA GLY A 84 -5.23 -10.86 -6.26
C GLY A 84 -5.53 -9.35 -6.17
N ALA A 85 -4.63 -8.56 -5.57
CA ALA A 85 -4.77 -7.10 -5.52
C ALA A 85 -4.74 -6.47 -6.91
N ILE A 86 -3.79 -6.87 -7.78
CA ILE A 86 -3.70 -6.41 -9.17
C ILE A 86 -5.00 -6.71 -9.90
N GLN A 87 -5.50 -7.93 -9.81
CA GLN A 87 -6.75 -8.33 -10.47
C GLN A 87 -7.92 -7.44 -10.07
N LYS A 88 -8.08 -7.19 -8.77
CA LYS A 88 -9.19 -6.38 -8.26
C LYS A 88 -9.06 -4.90 -8.60
N PHE A 89 -7.87 -4.34 -8.58
CA PHE A 89 -7.67 -2.95 -9.01
C PHE A 89 -7.88 -2.77 -10.51
N GLU A 90 -7.44 -3.72 -11.35
CA GLU A 90 -7.73 -3.70 -12.78
C GLU A 90 -9.24 -3.83 -13.04
N GLU A 91 -9.95 -4.72 -12.34
CA GLU A 91 -11.39 -4.89 -12.42
C GLU A 91 -12.11 -3.58 -12.08
N SER A 92 -11.73 -2.91 -11.00
CA SER A 92 -12.27 -1.61 -10.58
C SER A 92 -12.09 -0.54 -11.65
N LEU A 93 -10.87 -0.40 -12.21
CA LEU A 93 -10.59 0.59 -13.25
C LEU A 93 -11.20 0.24 -14.61
N ASN A 94 -11.46 -1.03 -14.91
CA ASN A 94 -12.17 -1.44 -16.12
C ASN A 94 -13.65 -1.03 -16.06
N ILE A 95 -14.27 -1.06 -14.88
CA ILE A 95 -15.65 -0.61 -14.68
C ILE A 95 -15.71 0.93 -14.71
N ASN A 96 -14.82 1.57 -13.97
CA ASN A 96 -14.75 3.04 -13.92
C ASN A 96 -13.30 3.55 -13.89
N PRO A 97 -12.75 3.95 -15.06
CA PRO A 97 -11.38 4.47 -15.15
C PRO A 97 -11.14 5.79 -14.38
N LEU A 98 -12.21 6.46 -13.95
CA LEU A 98 -12.17 7.72 -13.21
C LEU A 98 -12.48 7.55 -11.72
N PHE A 99 -12.68 6.33 -11.27
CA PHE A 99 -13.10 6.04 -9.90
C PHE A 99 -12.08 6.55 -8.86
N ASN A 100 -10.82 6.21 -9.03
CA ASN A 100 -9.77 6.62 -8.10
C ASN A 100 -8.41 6.62 -8.80
N ASP A 101 -7.83 7.79 -8.99
CA ASP A 101 -6.54 7.96 -9.69
C ASP A 101 -5.38 7.28 -8.95
N ILE A 102 -5.48 7.09 -7.63
CA ILE A 102 -4.46 6.40 -6.83
C ILE A 102 -4.30 4.94 -7.25
N LEU A 103 -5.35 4.29 -7.76
CA LEU A 103 -5.25 2.92 -8.22
C LEU A 103 -4.24 2.74 -9.38
N TYR A 104 -4.01 3.77 -10.18
CA TYR A 104 -2.96 3.72 -11.21
C TYR A 104 -1.56 3.70 -10.60
N LEU A 105 -1.33 4.46 -9.51
CA LEU A 105 -0.07 4.43 -8.76
C LEU A 105 0.11 3.09 -8.04
N ASP A 106 -0.95 2.58 -7.40
CA ASP A 106 -0.93 1.30 -6.69
C ASP A 106 -0.65 0.14 -7.64
N LEU A 107 -1.32 0.11 -8.81
CA LEU A 107 -1.03 -0.87 -9.86
C LEU A 107 0.39 -0.75 -10.40
N GLY A 108 0.88 0.46 -10.65
CA GLY A 108 2.25 0.69 -11.06
C GLY A 108 3.24 0.13 -10.05
N THR A 109 2.98 0.35 -8.76
CA THR A 109 3.80 -0.16 -7.66
C THR A 109 3.74 -1.68 -7.56
N LEU A 110 2.57 -2.28 -7.69
CA LEU A 110 2.37 -3.73 -7.64
C LEU A 110 3.01 -4.42 -8.83
N TYR A 111 2.87 -3.87 -10.02
CA TYR A 111 3.53 -4.40 -11.22
C TYR A 111 5.05 -4.33 -11.11
N PHE A 112 5.60 -3.23 -10.58
CA PHE A 112 7.04 -3.15 -10.30
C PHE A 112 7.48 -4.25 -9.33
N LYS A 113 6.75 -4.39 -8.22
CA LYS A 113 7.04 -5.37 -7.16
C LYS A 113 6.98 -6.82 -7.64
N THR A 114 6.17 -7.09 -8.64
CA THR A 114 6.00 -8.42 -9.25
C THR A 114 6.84 -8.62 -10.51
N GLY A 115 7.78 -7.70 -10.82
CA GLY A 115 8.69 -7.80 -11.95
C GLY A 115 8.04 -7.53 -13.33
N GLN A 116 6.83 -7.01 -13.37
CA GLN A 116 6.09 -6.69 -14.60
C GLN A 116 6.35 -5.23 -15.00
N PHE A 117 7.61 -4.91 -15.32
CA PHE A 117 8.08 -3.53 -15.44
C PHE A 117 7.40 -2.74 -16.55
N GLU A 118 7.10 -3.34 -17.71
CA GLU A 118 6.38 -2.68 -18.80
C GLU A 118 4.98 -2.24 -18.39
N LYS A 119 4.26 -3.08 -17.62
CA LYS A 119 2.94 -2.74 -17.11
C LYS A 119 3.04 -1.67 -16.02
N SER A 120 4.08 -1.72 -15.20
CA SER A 120 4.39 -0.68 -14.21
C SER A 120 4.55 0.68 -14.89
N ILE A 121 5.40 0.76 -15.90
CA ILE A 121 5.66 1.98 -16.69
C ILE A 121 4.32 2.52 -17.24
N LYS A 122 3.52 1.65 -17.85
CA LYS A 122 2.21 2.06 -18.43
C LYS A 122 1.30 2.70 -17.38
N LYS A 123 1.13 2.08 -16.21
CA LYS A 123 0.23 2.60 -15.18
C LYS A 123 0.77 3.87 -14.52
N LEU A 124 2.09 3.94 -14.27
CA LEU A 124 2.72 5.15 -13.72
C LEU A 124 2.67 6.33 -14.70
N SER A 125 2.82 6.08 -16.00
CA SER A 125 2.69 7.10 -17.02
C SER A 125 1.28 7.67 -17.08
N ILE A 126 0.24 6.83 -16.99
CA ILE A 126 -1.16 7.28 -16.89
C ILE A 126 -1.32 8.16 -15.66
N TYR A 127 -0.85 7.71 -14.48
CA TYR A 127 -0.95 8.47 -13.24
C TYR A 127 -0.30 9.85 -13.35
N LEU A 128 0.92 9.92 -13.89
CA LEU A 128 1.69 11.16 -13.97
C LEU A 128 1.19 12.14 -15.03
N ASN A 129 0.81 11.64 -16.21
CA ASN A 129 0.53 12.48 -17.38
C ASN A 129 -0.96 12.77 -17.57
N GLU A 130 -1.82 11.78 -17.36
CA GLU A 130 -3.25 11.91 -17.59
C GLU A 130 -3.99 12.36 -16.32
N LYS A 131 -3.64 11.79 -15.16
CA LYS A 131 -4.29 12.11 -13.89
C LYS A 131 -3.73 13.36 -13.22
N LYS A 132 -2.50 13.78 -13.58
CA LYS A 132 -1.85 15.01 -13.14
C LYS A 132 -1.90 15.21 -11.61
N PRO A 133 -1.32 14.29 -10.82
CA PRO A 133 -1.45 14.31 -9.37
C PRO A 133 -0.94 15.61 -8.77
N THR A 134 -1.72 16.20 -7.87
CA THR A 134 -1.38 17.44 -7.15
C THR A 134 -0.52 17.20 -5.92
N ASN A 135 -0.58 15.98 -5.33
CA ASN A 135 0.25 15.62 -4.18
C ASN A 135 1.71 15.45 -4.61
N ALA A 136 2.56 16.41 -4.24
CA ALA A 136 3.97 16.45 -4.64
C ALA A 136 4.75 15.19 -4.20
N LYS A 137 4.48 14.64 -3.01
CA LYS A 137 5.14 13.43 -2.50
C LYS A 137 4.77 12.19 -3.33
N LEU A 138 3.49 12.01 -3.63
CA LEU A 138 3.04 10.88 -4.45
C LEU A 138 3.55 11.00 -5.88
N LYS A 139 3.56 12.22 -6.44
CA LYS A 139 4.12 12.49 -7.75
C LYS A 139 5.62 12.13 -7.81
N PHE A 140 6.40 12.59 -6.83
CA PHE A 140 7.82 12.28 -6.72
C PHE A 140 8.08 10.77 -6.61
N ASN A 141 7.32 10.07 -5.77
CA ASN A 141 7.43 8.62 -5.63
C ASN A 141 7.12 7.90 -6.95
N ALA A 142 6.09 8.32 -7.67
CA ALA A 142 5.72 7.76 -8.96
C ALA A 142 6.81 7.98 -10.01
N GLN A 143 7.43 9.17 -10.04
CA GLN A 143 8.54 9.49 -10.96
C GLN A 143 9.77 8.61 -10.70
N ASN A 144 10.15 8.45 -9.43
CA ASN A 144 11.28 7.59 -9.06
C ASN A 144 11.02 6.12 -9.41
N LEU A 145 9.80 5.67 -9.17
CA LEU A 145 9.42 4.29 -9.48
C LEU A 145 9.38 4.04 -10.99
N LEU A 146 8.92 5.02 -11.77
CA LEU A 146 8.94 4.97 -13.23
C LEU A 146 10.38 4.85 -13.74
N ALA A 147 11.29 5.72 -13.30
CA ALA A 147 12.71 5.66 -13.67
C ALA A 147 13.36 4.32 -13.26
N SER A 148 12.99 3.79 -12.09
CA SER A 148 13.46 2.48 -11.62
C SER A 148 12.96 1.34 -12.50
N ALA A 149 11.72 1.40 -12.98
CA ALA A 149 11.16 0.39 -13.88
C ALA A 149 11.82 0.42 -15.27
N GLU A 150 12.07 1.61 -15.80
CA GLU A 150 12.80 1.81 -17.06
C GLU A 150 14.23 1.28 -16.96
N PHE A 151 14.93 1.62 -15.87
CA PHE A 151 16.27 1.08 -15.61
C PHE A 151 16.27 -0.45 -15.49
N ALA A 152 15.28 -1.03 -14.80
CA ALA A 152 15.20 -2.48 -14.62
C ALA A 152 15.09 -3.22 -15.97
N ILE A 153 14.30 -2.70 -16.91
CA ILE A 153 14.17 -3.27 -18.26
C ILE A 153 15.53 -3.25 -18.98
N GLU A 154 16.26 -2.15 -18.93
CA GLU A 154 17.56 -2.04 -19.57
C GLU A 154 18.63 -2.92 -18.89
N ALA A 155 18.60 -2.99 -17.55
CA ALA A 155 19.53 -3.85 -16.80
C ALA A 155 19.31 -5.34 -17.09
N ILE A 156 18.06 -5.78 -17.27
CA ILE A 156 17.75 -7.17 -17.65
C ILE A 156 18.23 -7.49 -19.05
N LYS A 157 18.16 -6.54 -19.99
CA LYS A 157 18.66 -6.73 -21.36
C LYS A 157 20.19 -6.80 -21.43
N LYS A 158 20.88 -6.16 -20.49
CA LYS A 158 22.34 -6.07 -20.43
C LYS A 158 22.84 -6.53 -19.06
N PRO A 159 22.72 -7.81 -18.72
CA PRO A 159 23.15 -8.29 -17.43
C PRO A 159 24.66 -8.12 -17.27
N VAL A 160 25.05 -7.51 -16.15
CA VAL A 160 26.46 -7.45 -15.76
C VAL A 160 26.84 -8.84 -15.26
N PRO A 161 27.97 -9.42 -15.72
CA PRO A 161 28.48 -10.65 -15.15
C PRO A 161 28.67 -10.50 -13.65
N PHE A 162 27.96 -11.29 -12.87
CA PHE A 162 28.03 -11.27 -11.41
C PHE A 162 28.30 -12.69 -10.92
N GLN A 163 29.49 -12.89 -10.34
CA GLN A 163 29.87 -14.14 -9.70
C GLN A 163 29.88 -13.93 -8.20
N LEU A 164 29.01 -14.67 -7.53
CA LEU A 164 28.97 -14.68 -6.05
C LEU A 164 30.11 -15.59 -5.57
N GLU A 165 31.03 -14.99 -4.79
CA GLU A 165 32.04 -15.73 -4.07
C GLU A 165 31.76 -15.67 -2.59
N ASN A 166 31.70 -16.85 -1.94
CA ASN A 166 31.60 -16.91 -0.51
C ASN A 166 33.00 -16.68 0.09
N LEU A 167 33.15 -15.62 0.89
CA LEU A 167 34.43 -15.24 1.51
C LEU A 167 34.83 -16.17 2.67
N GLY A 168 34.11 -17.26 2.86
CA GLY A 168 34.39 -18.28 3.87
C GLY A 168 33.90 -17.93 5.26
N PRO A 169 34.09 -18.85 6.22
CA PRO A 169 33.48 -18.75 7.56
C PRO A 169 34.03 -17.58 8.41
N GLY A 170 35.13 -16.98 7.98
CA GLY A 170 35.65 -15.77 8.63
C GLY A 170 34.75 -14.55 8.44
N VAL A 171 34.06 -14.47 7.28
CA VAL A 171 33.13 -13.39 6.93
C VAL A 171 31.69 -13.88 6.93
N ASN A 172 31.43 -15.01 6.26
CA ASN A 172 30.10 -15.62 6.16
C ASN A 172 29.98 -16.75 7.20
N SER A 173 29.48 -16.42 8.39
CA SER A 173 29.26 -17.39 9.47
C SER A 173 27.78 -17.80 9.57
N GLU A 174 27.44 -18.65 10.52
CA GLU A 174 26.03 -18.95 10.85
C GLU A 174 25.34 -17.81 11.61
N LEU A 175 26.11 -16.78 11.99
CA LEU A 175 25.62 -15.61 12.70
C LEU A 175 25.18 -14.54 11.70
N LYS A 176 24.45 -13.54 12.20
CA LYS A 176 24.00 -12.44 11.35
C LYS A 176 25.13 -11.42 11.22
N GLU A 177 25.56 -11.16 9.99
CA GLU A 177 26.48 -10.11 9.62
C GLU A 177 25.74 -8.92 8.98
N TYR A 178 26.18 -7.69 9.28
CA TYR A 178 25.57 -6.46 8.83
C TYR A 178 26.61 -5.44 8.40
N LEU A 179 26.20 -4.54 7.51
CA LEU A 179 26.94 -3.36 7.12
C LEU A 179 28.39 -3.64 6.67
N PRO A 180 28.63 -4.52 5.70
CA PRO A 180 29.96 -4.72 5.19
C PRO A 180 30.44 -3.45 4.47
N VAL A 181 31.64 -3.02 4.82
CA VAL A 181 32.35 -1.92 4.16
C VAL A 181 33.71 -2.42 3.72
N VAL A 182 34.06 -2.18 2.47
CA VAL A 182 35.36 -2.53 1.91
C VAL A 182 36.22 -1.28 1.82
N SER A 183 37.50 -1.37 2.23
CA SER A 183 38.47 -0.28 2.08
C SER A 183 38.69 0.07 0.61
N THR A 184 39.14 1.31 0.33
CA THR A 184 39.35 1.80 -1.03
C THR A 184 40.36 0.96 -1.83
N ASP A 185 41.34 0.39 -1.15
CA ASP A 185 42.35 -0.51 -1.71
C ASP A 185 41.88 -1.98 -1.78
N GLN A 186 40.64 -2.26 -1.35
CA GLN A 186 39.98 -3.59 -1.35
C GLN A 186 40.69 -4.66 -0.50
N ASN A 187 41.58 -4.27 0.41
CA ASN A 187 42.34 -5.19 1.25
C ASN A 187 41.69 -5.48 2.61
N ILE A 188 40.76 -4.63 3.05
CA ILE A 188 40.12 -4.74 4.35
C ILE A 188 38.62 -4.73 4.17
N ILE A 189 37.94 -5.68 4.81
CA ILE A 189 36.48 -5.67 4.98
C ILE A 189 36.15 -5.49 6.46
N VAL A 190 35.31 -4.54 6.77
CA VAL A 190 34.79 -4.28 8.12
C VAL A 190 33.29 -4.56 8.10
N PHE A 191 32.79 -5.29 9.08
CA PHE A 191 31.36 -5.63 9.20
C PHE A 191 31.00 -5.81 10.67
N THR A 192 29.71 -5.73 10.96
CA THR A 192 29.15 -6.02 12.28
C THR A 192 28.63 -7.45 12.32
N ARG A 193 28.99 -8.21 13.35
CA ARG A 193 28.46 -9.56 13.59
C ARG A 193 27.74 -9.62 14.93
N THR A 194 26.57 -10.26 14.95
CA THR A 194 25.89 -10.60 16.19
C THR A 194 26.64 -11.75 16.87
N ILE A 195 27.16 -11.51 18.07
CA ILE A 195 27.77 -12.56 18.88
C ILE A 195 26.75 -12.98 19.95
N PRO A 196 26.44 -14.27 20.11
CA PRO A 196 25.59 -14.74 21.19
C PRO A 196 26.18 -14.31 22.52
N ASP A 197 25.39 -13.69 23.38
CA ASP A 197 25.83 -13.30 24.72
C ASP A 197 26.11 -14.59 25.51
N LYS A 198 27.40 -14.83 25.81
CA LYS A 198 27.81 -15.94 26.67
C LYS A 198 27.67 -15.59 28.16
N MET A 199 27.12 -14.42 28.45
CA MET A 199 27.00 -13.89 29.81
C MET A 199 25.52 -13.76 30.20
N SER A 200 24.84 -14.88 30.35
CA SER A 200 23.78 -14.97 31.35
C SER A 200 24.07 -16.23 32.17
N PRO A 201 24.38 -16.05 33.45
CA PRO A 201 24.55 -17.18 34.36
C PRO A 201 23.20 -17.89 34.60
#